data_dc09a28f2150d2dc041faec210b3c881
#
_entry.id   dc09a28f2150d2dc041faec210b3c881
#
_cell.length_a   1.000
_cell.length_b   1.000
_cell.length_c   1.000
_cell.angle_alpha   90.00
_cell.angle_beta   90.00
_cell.angle_gamma   90.00
#
_symmetry.space_group_name_H-M   'P 1'
#
loop_
_entity.id
_entity.type
_entity.pdbx_description
1 polymer ?
#
loop_
_entity_poly.entity_id
_entity_poly.type
_entity_poly.pdbx_seq_one_letter_code
_entity_poly.pdbx_strand_id
1 'polypeptide(L)'
;MKQRYTITIVDVEMNVISDESPEAVEALVGIVDRKMREITSGSKYCSKNEAAILCALDYCSEKIKAQRKIKALETKLAYTETALDELQAENDELRKELAEAENK
;
A
#
# COMPACT_ATOMS: atom_id res chain seq x y z
N MET A 1 -1.23 -9.26 -19.77
CA MET A 1 -2.00 -10.37 -20.38
C MET A 1 -2.56 -11.26 -19.27
N LYS A 2 -3.86 -11.52 -19.29
CA LYS A 2 -4.49 -12.37 -18.27
C LYS A 2 -4.16 -13.84 -18.50
N GLN A 3 -3.77 -14.50 -17.43
CA GLN A 3 -3.45 -15.91 -17.43
C GLN A 3 -4.32 -16.65 -16.41
N ARG A 4 -4.52 -17.94 -16.65
CA ARG A 4 -5.26 -18.81 -15.75
C ARG A 4 -4.28 -19.49 -14.79
N TYR A 5 -4.57 -19.43 -13.51
CA TYR A 5 -3.77 -20.07 -12.48
C TYR A 5 -4.64 -21.03 -11.67
N THR A 6 -4.06 -22.17 -11.32
CA THR A 6 -4.65 -23.07 -10.34
C THR A 6 -4.00 -22.79 -9.00
N ILE A 7 -4.78 -22.39 -8.02
CA ILE A 7 -4.28 -22.03 -6.69
C ILE A 7 -4.94 -22.89 -5.62
N THR A 8 -4.25 -23.06 -4.51
CA THR A 8 -4.77 -23.79 -3.35
C THR A 8 -4.59 -22.93 -2.10
N ILE A 9 -5.69 -22.64 -1.43
CA ILE A 9 -5.71 -21.85 -0.21
C ILE A 9 -6.49 -22.65 0.84
N VAL A 10 -5.87 -22.95 1.97
CA VAL A 10 -6.45 -23.75 3.07
C VAL A 10 -7.11 -25.03 2.52
N ASP A 11 -6.34 -25.76 1.69
CA ASP A 11 -6.74 -27.02 1.07
C ASP A 11 -7.91 -26.91 0.07
N VAL A 12 -8.28 -25.68 -0.32
CA VAL A 12 -9.29 -25.44 -1.35
C VAL A 12 -8.59 -25.09 -2.66
N GLU A 13 -8.75 -25.96 -3.65
CA GLU A 13 -8.20 -25.75 -4.97
C GLU A 13 -9.20 -25.00 -5.84
N MET A 14 -8.72 -23.99 -6.56
CA MET A 14 -9.56 -23.21 -7.47
C MET A 14 -8.75 -22.62 -8.61
N ASN A 15 -9.44 -22.30 -9.69
CA ASN A 15 -8.83 -21.64 -10.84
C ASN A 15 -9.16 -20.14 -10.79
N VAL A 16 -8.15 -19.33 -11.02
CA VAL A 16 -8.32 -17.87 -11.07
C VAL A 16 -7.70 -17.33 -12.35
N ILE A 17 -8.21 -16.21 -12.80
CA ILE A 17 -7.68 -15.49 -13.95
C ILE A 17 -7.10 -14.19 -13.43
N SER A 18 -5.84 -13.91 -13.75
CA SER A 18 -5.15 -12.73 -13.27
C SER A 18 -4.16 -12.23 -14.32
N ASP A 19 -3.94 -10.93 -14.32
CA ASP A 19 -2.89 -10.29 -15.12
C ASP A 19 -1.56 -10.19 -14.36
N GLU A 20 -1.55 -10.64 -13.10
CA GLU A 20 -0.34 -10.69 -12.29
C GLU A 20 0.63 -11.76 -12.78
N SER A 21 1.91 -11.59 -12.46
CA SER A 21 2.93 -12.59 -12.77
C SER A 21 2.74 -13.85 -11.93
N PRO A 22 3.27 -15.01 -12.37
CA PRO A 22 3.21 -16.22 -11.55
C PRO A 22 3.78 -16.04 -10.14
N GLU A 23 4.87 -15.28 -10.02
CA GLU A 23 5.52 -15.00 -8.72
C GLU A 23 4.61 -14.16 -7.83
N ALA A 24 3.93 -13.18 -8.42
CA ALA A 24 3.00 -12.33 -7.68
C ALA A 24 1.79 -13.12 -7.19
N VAL A 25 1.24 -14.00 -8.05
CA VAL A 25 0.11 -14.86 -7.68
C VAL A 25 0.51 -15.78 -6.53
N GLU A 26 1.68 -16.40 -6.61
CA GLU A 26 2.19 -17.29 -5.56
C GLU A 26 2.33 -16.54 -4.22
N ALA A 27 2.85 -15.33 -4.27
CA ALA A 27 2.99 -14.49 -3.07
C ALA A 27 1.63 -14.16 -2.46
N LEU A 28 0.66 -13.77 -3.28
CA LEU A 28 -0.69 -13.46 -2.83
C LEU A 28 -1.37 -14.66 -2.19
N VAL A 29 -1.24 -15.83 -2.83
CA VAL A 29 -1.80 -17.10 -2.32
C VAL A 29 -1.21 -17.41 -0.95
N GLY A 30 0.11 -17.28 -0.81
CA GLY A 30 0.80 -17.57 0.45
C GLY A 30 0.35 -16.63 1.58
N ILE A 31 0.16 -15.36 1.27
CA ILE A 31 -0.30 -14.37 2.25
C ILE A 31 -1.71 -14.69 2.74
N VAL A 32 -2.64 -14.95 1.82
CA VAL A 32 -4.03 -15.27 2.16
C VAL A 32 -4.13 -16.59 2.91
N ASP A 33 -3.41 -17.62 2.44
CA ASP A 33 -3.40 -18.94 3.09
C ASP A 33 -2.94 -18.82 4.54
N ARG A 34 -1.86 -18.10 4.78
CA ARG A 34 -1.32 -17.89 6.13
C ARG A 34 -2.31 -17.15 7.02
N LYS A 35 -2.91 -16.09 6.50
CA LYS A 35 -3.88 -15.29 7.26
C LYS A 35 -5.09 -16.12 7.66
N MET A 36 -5.61 -16.92 6.74
CA MET A 36 -6.75 -17.78 7.01
C MET A 36 -6.41 -18.87 8.04
N ARG A 37 -5.21 -19.45 7.96
CA ARG A 37 -4.76 -20.44 8.93
C ARG A 37 -4.59 -19.84 10.33
N GLU A 38 -4.11 -18.63 10.42
CA GLU A 38 -4.03 -17.90 11.70
C GLU A 38 -5.41 -17.70 12.31
N ILE A 39 -6.39 -17.32 11.50
CA ILE A 39 -7.77 -17.10 11.96
C ILE A 39 -8.38 -18.41 12.44
N THR A 40 -8.24 -19.49 11.67
CA THR A 40 -8.82 -20.78 12.04
C THR A 40 -8.13 -21.41 13.24
N SER A 41 -6.83 -21.21 13.42
CA SER A 41 -6.11 -21.74 14.58
C SER A 41 -6.47 -21.03 15.86
N GLY A 42 -6.93 -19.79 15.77
CA GLY A 42 -7.36 -19.00 16.92
C GLY A 42 -8.76 -19.34 17.43
N SER A 43 -9.55 -20.11 16.67
CA SER A 43 -10.92 -20.46 17.06
C SER A 43 -11.31 -21.83 16.52
N LYS A 44 -11.73 -22.71 17.42
CA LYS A 44 -12.18 -24.07 17.06
C LYS A 44 -13.48 -24.07 16.27
N TYR A 45 -14.23 -22.99 16.32
CA TYR A 45 -15.56 -22.90 15.73
C TYR A 45 -15.59 -22.11 14.43
N CYS A 46 -14.45 -21.63 13.98
CA CYS A 46 -14.36 -20.85 12.75
C CYS A 46 -14.24 -21.76 11.53
N SER A 47 -15.23 -21.75 10.66
CA SER A 47 -15.20 -22.48 9.40
C SER A 47 -14.27 -21.79 8.41
N LYS A 48 -13.91 -22.51 7.32
CA LYS A 48 -13.13 -21.93 6.24
C LYS A 48 -13.82 -20.73 5.60
N ASN A 49 -15.16 -20.83 5.44
CA ASN A 49 -15.93 -19.72 4.87
C ASN A 49 -15.89 -18.50 5.79
N GLU A 50 -16.06 -18.70 7.09
CA GLU A 50 -15.97 -17.61 8.06
C GLU A 50 -14.58 -17.00 8.09
N ALA A 51 -13.54 -17.84 8.04
CA ALA A 51 -12.17 -17.37 7.99
C ALA A 51 -11.91 -16.52 6.74
N ALA A 52 -12.46 -16.94 5.59
CA ALA A 52 -12.32 -16.18 4.36
C ALA A 52 -13.00 -14.80 4.45
N ILE A 53 -14.20 -14.76 5.07
CA ILE A 53 -14.93 -13.50 5.26
C ILE A 53 -14.17 -12.58 6.22
N LEU A 54 -13.67 -13.11 7.33
CA LEU A 54 -12.87 -12.34 8.27
C LEU A 54 -11.58 -11.83 7.64
N CYS A 55 -10.93 -12.67 6.85
CA CYS A 55 -9.73 -12.30 6.11
C CYS A 55 -10.01 -11.12 5.15
N ALA A 56 -11.12 -11.20 4.41
CA ALA A 56 -11.54 -10.13 3.51
C ALA A 56 -11.81 -8.83 4.25
N LEU A 57 -12.49 -8.91 5.39
CA LEU A 57 -12.79 -7.74 6.23
C LEU A 57 -11.50 -7.09 6.76
N ASP A 58 -10.56 -7.91 7.23
CA ASP A 58 -9.29 -7.41 7.75
C ASP A 58 -8.48 -6.71 6.67
N TYR A 59 -8.34 -7.32 5.49
CA TYR A 59 -7.60 -6.70 4.40
C TYR A 59 -8.28 -5.46 3.85
N CYS A 60 -9.61 -5.45 3.81
CA CYS A 60 -10.35 -4.26 3.41
C CYS A 60 -10.11 -3.11 4.41
N SER A 61 -10.14 -3.42 5.70
CA SER A 61 -9.84 -2.44 6.75
C SER A 61 -8.43 -1.90 6.63
N GLU A 62 -7.45 -2.77 6.42
CA GLU A 62 -6.05 -2.36 6.23
C GLU A 62 -5.89 -1.50 4.98
N LYS A 63 -6.57 -1.84 3.90
CA LYS A 63 -6.56 -1.06 2.66
C LYS A 63 -7.08 0.36 2.90
N ILE A 64 -8.21 0.48 3.60
CA ILE A 64 -8.80 1.79 3.90
C ILE A 64 -7.86 2.62 4.76
N LYS A 65 -7.25 2.02 5.78
CA LYS A 65 -6.27 2.68 6.64
C LYS A 65 -5.05 3.15 5.84
N ALA A 66 -4.55 2.30 4.95
CA ALA A 66 -3.42 2.64 4.08
C ALA A 66 -3.77 3.78 3.13
N GLN A 67 -4.96 3.78 2.55
CA GLN A 67 -5.42 4.86 1.66
C GLN A 67 -5.51 6.19 2.39
N ARG A 68 -6.00 6.19 3.63
CA ARG A 68 -6.05 7.41 4.46
C ARG A 68 -4.64 7.93 4.75
N LYS A 69 -3.72 7.02 5.06
CA LYS A 69 -2.32 7.37 5.33
C LYS A 69 -1.65 7.94 4.09
N ILE A 70 -1.87 7.34 2.92
CA ILE A 70 -1.35 7.83 1.66
C ILE A 70 -1.85 9.24 1.39
N LYS A 71 -3.15 9.46 1.56
CA LYS A 71 -3.76 10.79 1.35
C LYS A 71 -3.16 11.83 2.30
N ALA A 72 -2.98 11.47 3.56
CA ALA A 72 -2.35 12.35 4.54
C ALA A 72 -0.91 12.69 4.16
N LEU A 73 -0.15 11.69 3.70
CA LEU A 73 1.23 11.89 3.26
C LEU A 73 1.33 12.74 1.99
N GLU A 74 0.40 12.55 1.05
CA GLU A 74 0.33 13.36 -0.16
C GLU A 74 0.07 14.83 0.17
N THR A 75 -0.84 15.10 1.11
CA THR A 75 -1.14 16.45 1.58
C THR A 75 0.09 17.08 2.23
N LYS A 76 0.78 16.31 3.08
CA LYS A 76 1.99 16.76 3.75
C LYS A 76 3.12 17.05 2.76
N LEU A 77 3.26 16.19 1.75
CA LEU A 77 4.27 16.37 0.71
C LEU A 77 4.01 17.64 -0.10
N ALA A 78 2.77 17.86 -0.51
CA ALA A 78 2.39 19.07 -1.25
C ALA A 78 2.69 20.33 -0.45
N TYR A 79 2.38 20.32 0.83
CA TYR A 79 2.68 21.42 1.74
C TYR A 79 4.18 21.67 1.85
N THR A 80 4.96 20.59 1.99
CA THR A 80 6.42 20.66 2.10
C THR A 80 7.05 21.19 0.80
N GLU A 81 6.56 20.77 -0.35
CA GLU A 81 7.03 21.24 -1.65
C GLU A 81 6.78 22.73 -1.82
N THR A 82 5.61 23.22 -1.40
CA THR A 82 5.28 24.65 -1.44
C THR A 82 6.23 25.44 -0.54
N ALA A 83 6.48 24.94 0.66
CA ALA A 83 7.40 25.58 1.60
C ALA A 83 8.83 25.62 1.04
N LEU A 84 9.26 24.55 0.38
CA LEU A 84 10.58 24.48 -0.25
C LEU A 84 10.70 25.51 -1.38
N ASP A 85 9.69 25.61 -2.23
CA ASP A 85 9.67 26.60 -3.33
C ASP A 85 9.76 28.03 -2.80
N GLU A 86 9.03 28.32 -1.72
CA GLU A 86 9.08 29.65 -1.08
C GLU A 86 10.47 29.94 -0.51
N LEU A 87 11.10 28.96 0.10
CA LEU A 87 12.46 29.10 0.65
C LEU A 87 13.50 29.29 -0.46
N GLN A 88 13.36 28.60 -1.58
CA GLN A 88 14.24 28.77 -2.72
C GLN A 88 14.13 30.18 -3.31
N ALA A 89 12.90 30.66 -3.46
CA ALA A 89 12.66 32.02 -3.97
C ALA A 89 13.28 33.07 -3.05
N GLU A 90 13.11 32.92 -1.76
CA GLU A 90 13.70 33.79 -0.75
C GLU A 90 15.22 33.74 -0.79
N ASN A 91 15.78 32.55 -0.90
CA ASN A 91 17.22 32.33 -0.97
C ASN A 91 17.81 33.00 -2.21
N ASP A 92 17.17 32.86 -3.37
CA ASP A 92 17.60 33.50 -4.61
C ASP A 92 17.57 35.02 -4.50
N GLU A 93 16.53 35.57 -3.87
CA GLU A 93 16.42 37.00 -3.64
C GLU A 93 17.53 37.53 -2.73
N LEU A 94 17.81 36.79 -1.65
CA LEU A 94 18.89 37.17 -0.73
C LEU A 94 20.26 37.12 -1.38
N ARG A 95 20.50 36.14 -2.24
CA ARG A 95 21.76 36.04 -3.00
C ARG A 95 21.92 37.22 -3.96
N LYS A 96 20.84 37.62 -4.58
CA LYS A 96 20.82 38.79 -5.48
C LYS A 96 21.14 40.08 -4.71
N GLU A 97 20.51 40.28 -3.57
CA GLU A 97 20.75 41.44 -2.71
C GLU A 97 22.19 41.46 -2.22
N LEU A 98 22.74 40.33 -1.85
CA LEU A 98 24.12 40.19 -1.41
C LEU A 98 25.10 40.56 -2.53
N ALA A 99 24.87 40.06 -3.75
CA ALA A 99 25.69 40.39 -4.89
C ALA A 99 25.66 41.88 -5.21
N GLU A 100 24.50 42.54 -5.14
CA GLU A 100 24.34 43.97 -5.34
C GLU A 100 25.08 44.76 -4.27
N ALA A 101 25.04 44.31 -3.04
CA ALA A 101 25.75 44.98 -1.93
C ALA A 101 27.28 44.86 -2.10
N GLU A 102 27.78 43.75 -2.58
CA GLU A 102 29.21 43.53 -2.81
C GLU A 102 29.75 44.37 -3.95
N ASN A 103 28.91 44.75 -4.93
CA ASN A 103 29.28 45.57 -6.04
C ASN A 103 29.27 47.09 -5.75
N LYS A 104 28.93 47.48 -4.59
CA LYS A 104 29.02 48.88 -4.16
C LYS A 104 30.38 49.11 -3.46
#